data_7541f758da086437727d414ead199e2e
#
_entry.id   7541f758da086437727d414ead199e2e
#
_cell.length_a   1.000
_cell.length_b   1.000
_cell.length_c   1.000
_cell.angle_alpha   90.00
_cell.angle_beta   90.00
_cell.angle_gamma   90.00
#
_symmetry.space_group_name_H-M   'P 1'
#
loop_
_entity.id
_entity.type
_entity.pdbx_description
1 polymer ?
#
loop_
_entity_poly.entity_id
_entity_poly.type
_entity_poly.pdbx_seq_one_letter_code
_entity_poly.pdbx_strand_id
1 'polypeptide(L)'
;TIKAAAELPVAKAAILAAPIYVCDRRAPYLPLLRFFIRYLKKRQRQYQVSASYSVCYHMMPVKPLSSLFELVDLCKKKYLQSIKIPCLVMQSKVEHTVKPASAQYIYDHLGTADKKLVWYHHSGHILTLDNERDDVFQKIYEFLME
;
A
#
# COMPACT_ATOMS: atom_id res chain seq x y z
N THR A 1 -1.34 6.21 -5.51
CA THR A 1 -2.69 6.70 -5.17
C THR A 1 -2.63 7.95 -4.30
N ILE A 2 -2.03 7.95 -3.06
CA ILE A 2 -2.06 9.06 -2.09
C ILE A 2 -1.57 10.39 -2.70
N LYS A 3 -0.38 10.41 -3.33
CA LYS A 3 0.13 11.62 -4.00
C LYS A 3 -0.81 12.09 -5.11
N ALA A 4 -1.31 11.18 -5.94
CA ALA A 4 -2.24 11.52 -7.02
C ALA A 4 -3.56 12.10 -6.48
N ALA A 5 -4.11 11.53 -5.41
CA ALA A 5 -5.31 12.05 -4.76
C ALA A 5 -5.13 13.44 -4.14
N ALA A 6 -3.89 13.79 -3.77
CA ALA A 6 -3.56 15.10 -3.20
C ALA A 6 -3.28 16.19 -4.26
N GLU A 7 -2.77 15.82 -5.43
CA GLU A 7 -2.27 16.78 -6.44
C GLU A 7 -3.09 16.83 -7.73
N LEU A 8 -3.92 15.82 -8.01
CA LEU A 8 -4.71 15.73 -9.24
C LEU A 8 -6.20 15.95 -8.97
N PRO A 9 -6.97 16.45 -9.96
CA PRO A 9 -8.41 16.66 -9.84
C PRO A 9 -9.18 15.33 -9.98
N VAL A 10 -9.05 14.46 -8.98
CA VAL A 10 -9.76 13.18 -8.89
C VAL A 10 -10.96 13.29 -7.95
N ALA A 11 -12.06 12.60 -8.26
CA ALA A 11 -13.30 12.68 -7.49
C ALA A 11 -13.26 11.83 -6.22
N LYS A 12 -12.66 10.64 -6.28
CA LYS A 12 -12.58 9.67 -5.16
C LYS A 12 -11.26 8.89 -5.22
N ALA A 13 -10.84 8.30 -4.11
CA ALA A 13 -9.63 7.49 -4.06
C ALA A 13 -9.81 6.19 -3.27
N ALA A 14 -9.49 5.04 -3.90
CA ALA A 14 -9.33 3.76 -3.21
C ALA A 14 -7.84 3.48 -2.96
N ILE A 15 -7.46 3.26 -1.70
CA ILE A 15 -6.08 3.08 -1.23
C ILE A 15 -5.94 1.66 -0.68
N LEU A 16 -5.25 0.79 -1.42
CA LEU A 16 -5.08 -0.62 -1.08
C LEU A 16 -3.65 -0.89 -0.61
N ALA A 17 -3.51 -1.50 0.55
CA ALA A 17 -2.26 -2.02 1.11
C ALA A 17 -1.06 -1.04 1.00
N ALA A 18 -1.29 0.26 1.23
CA ALA A 18 -0.28 1.30 1.06
C ALA A 18 0.81 1.23 2.14
N PRO A 19 2.09 1.25 1.76
CA PRO A 19 3.22 0.91 2.64
C PRO A 19 3.70 2.08 3.51
N ILE A 20 2.90 2.54 4.46
CA ILE A 20 3.35 3.53 5.47
C ILE A 20 4.36 2.89 6.44
N TYR A 21 4.07 1.68 6.89
CA TYR A 21 4.95 0.86 7.72
C TYR A 21 5.15 -0.51 7.09
N VAL A 22 6.38 -0.89 6.82
CA VAL A 22 6.72 -2.19 6.22
C VAL A 22 7.18 -3.20 7.27
N CYS A 23 7.03 -4.50 6.96
CA CYS A 23 7.46 -5.57 7.84
C CYS A 23 8.96 -5.88 7.72
N ASP A 24 9.64 -5.40 6.67
CA ASP A 24 11.06 -5.66 6.46
C ASP A 24 11.92 -4.86 7.44
N ARG A 25 12.65 -5.56 8.31
CA ARG A 25 13.54 -4.97 9.31
C ARG A 25 14.73 -4.18 8.71
N ARG A 26 15.04 -4.39 7.43
CA ARG A 26 16.12 -3.68 6.72
C ARG A 26 15.69 -2.28 6.25
N ALA A 27 14.39 -1.98 6.25
CA ALA A 27 13.85 -0.72 5.75
C ALA A 27 14.52 0.54 6.36
N PRO A 28 14.76 0.65 7.67
CA PRO A 28 15.41 1.82 8.27
C PRO A 28 16.86 2.05 7.78
N TYR A 29 17.52 0.99 7.34
CA TYR A 29 18.92 1.02 6.92
C TYR A 29 19.10 1.28 5.41
N LEU A 30 18.01 1.35 4.64
CA LEU A 30 18.07 1.54 3.19
C LEU A 30 18.80 2.81 2.75
N PRO A 31 18.67 3.96 3.43
CA PRO A 31 19.43 5.15 3.07
C PRO A 31 20.95 4.93 3.10
N LEU A 32 21.43 4.11 4.02
CA LEU A 32 22.84 3.74 4.12
C LEU A 32 23.20 2.60 3.14
N LEU A 33 22.37 1.57 3.06
CA LEU A 33 22.60 0.40 2.21
C LEU A 33 22.71 0.74 0.74
N ARG A 34 22.05 1.82 0.24
CA ARG A 34 22.07 2.25 -1.16
C ARG A 34 23.47 2.59 -1.69
N PHE A 35 24.41 2.89 -0.81
CA PHE A 35 25.80 3.21 -1.19
C PHE A 35 26.66 1.95 -1.35
N PHE A 36 26.31 0.86 -0.68
CA PHE A 36 27.11 -0.38 -0.64
C PHE A 36 26.46 -1.55 -1.40
N ILE A 37 25.13 -1.57 -1.48
CA ILE A 37 24.39 -2.70 -2.04
C ILE A 37 23.47 -2.20 -3.16
N ARG A 38 23.67 -2.80 -4.35
CA ARG A 38 22.86 -2.45 -5.53
C ARG A 38 21.51 -3.16 -5.54
N TYR A 39 21.45 -4.41 -5.08
CA TYR A 39 20.25 -5.25 -5.08
C TYR A 39 20.08 -5.97 -3.75
N LEU A 40 18.83 -6.11 -3.32
CA LEU A 40 18.42 -6.95 -2.19
C LEU A 40 17.64 -8.15 -2.71
N LYS A 41 17.94 -9.33 -2.17
CA LYS A 41 17.17 -10.54 -2.46
C LYS A 41 15.77 -10.39 -1.86
N LYS A 42 14.75 -10.55 -2.71
CA LYS A 42 13.36 -10.54 -2.29
C LYS A 42 13.01 -11.90 -1.66
N ARG A 43 12.31 -11.88 -0.54
CA ARG A 43 11.76 -13.09 0.05
C ARG A 43 10.61 -13.56 -0.86
N GLN A 44 10.73 -14.74 -1.44
CA GLN A 44 9.65 -15.33 -2.23
C GLN A 44 8.48 -15.65 -1.29
N ARG A 45 7.28 -15.26 -1.72
CA ARG A 45 6.03 -15.61 -1.06
C ARG A 45 5.17 -16.35 -2.06
N GLN A 46 4.58 -17.44 -1.62
CA GLN A 46 3.54 -18.11 -2.38
C GLN A 46 2.25 -17.32 -2.17
N TYR A 47 1.68 -16.81 -3.24
CA TYR A 47 0.32 -16.30 -3.26
C TYR A 47 -0.61 -17.47 -3.54
N GLN A 48 -1.81 -17.49 -2.94
CA GLN A 48 -2.77 -18.60 -3.11
C GLN A 48 -3.45 -18.60 -4.48
N VAL A 49 -3.40 -17.48 -5.20
CA VAL A 49 -3.85 -17.43 -6.59
C VAL A 49 -2.83 -18.11 -7.49
N SER A 50 -3.32 -18.89 -8.45
CA SER A 50 -2.57 -19.77 -9.32
C SER A 50 -1.19 -19.22 -9.72
N ALA A 51 -0.19 -20.09 -9.80
CA ALA A 51 1.20 -19.76 -10.18
C ALA A 51 1.30 -18.93 -11.49
N SER A 52 0.28 -18.97 -12.35
CA SER A 52 0.16 -18.19 -13.59
C SER A 52 0.15 -16.67 -13.39
N TYR A 53 -0.24 -16.17 -12.22
CA TYR A 53 -0.29 -14.74 -11.90
C TYR A 53 0.87 -14.26 -11.02
N SER A 54 1.76 -15.17 -10.61
CA SER A 54 2.88 -14.84 -9.73
C SER A 54 4.09 -14.35 -10.53
N VAL A 55 4.00 -13.18 -11.13
CA VAL A 55 5.16 -12.51 -11.76
C VAL A 55 5.90 -11.70 -10.70
N CYS A 56 6.91 -12.28 -10.09
CA CYS A 56 7.71 -11.62 -9.07
C CYS A 56 9.19 -11.61 -9.44
N TYR A 57 9.81 -10.43 -9.45
CA TYR A 57 11.27 -10.32 -9.51
C TYR A 57 11.91 -10.89 -8.24
N HIS A 58 12.99 -11.67 -8.40
CA HIS A 58 13.75 -12.25 -7.28
C HIS A 58 14.62 -11.22 -6.53
N MET A 59 14.94 -10.12 -7.19
CA MET A 59 15.83 -9.08 -6.69
C MET A 59 15.13 -7.73 -6.72
N MET A 60 15.37 -6.92 -5.71
CA MET A 60 14.89 -5.53 -5.63
C MET A 60 16.08 -4.57 -5.70
N PRO A 61 16.09 -3.61 -6.62
CA PRO A 61 17.13 -2.57 -6.64
C PRO A 61 16.95 -1.62 -5.45
N VAL A 62 18.03 -1.30 -4.75
CA VAL A 62 17.99 -0.51 -3.50
C VAL A 62 17.67 0.96 -3.76
N LYS A 63 18.17 1.55 -4.86
CA LYS A 63 17.89 2.96 -5.18
C LYS A 63 16.40 3.27 -5.35
N PRO A 64 15.62 2.58 -6.22
CA PRO A 64 14.18 2.78 -6.32
C PRO A 64 13.43 2.52 -5.02
N LEU A 65 13.89 1.57 -4.21
CA LEU A 65 13.29 1.28 -2.92
C LEU A 65 13.51 2.46 -1.94
N SER A 66 14.69 3.08 -1.97
CA SER A 66 14.96 4.30 -1.19
C SER A 66 14.01 5.44 -1.59
N SER A 67 13.83 5.68 -2.90
CA SER A 67 12.90 6.70 -3.41
C SER A 67 11.44 6.43 -3.01
N LEU A 68 11.05 5.15 -2.94
CA LEU A 68 9.73 4.79 -2.40
C LEU A 68 9.57 5.25 -0.94
N PHE A 69 10.57 5.07 -0.09
CA PHE A 69 10.49 5.53 1.30
C PHE A 69 10.50 7.05 1.43
N GLU A 70 11.25 7.75 0.58
CA GLU A 70 11.19 9.21 0.49
C GLU A 70 9.75 9.68 0.14
N LEU A 71 9.10 9.00 -0.82
CA LEU A 71 7.70 9.26 -1.15
C LEU A 71 6.74 8.94 0.01
N VAL A 72 6.98 7.86 0.75
CA VAL A 72 6.19 7.51 1.95
C VAL A 72 6.30 8.62 3.00
N ASP A 73 7.49 9.14 3.23
CA ASP A 73 7.69 10.25 4.17
C ASP A 73 6.98 11.54 3.72
N LEU A 74 7.00 11.84 2.43
CA LEU A 74 6.21 12.95 1.86
C LEU A 74 4.71 12.72 2.03
N CYS A 75 4.23 11.50 1.82
CA CYS A 75 2.82 11.15 2.05
C CYS A 75 2.42 11.42 3.50
N LYS A 76 3.25 11.01 4.47
CA LYS A 76 3.01 11.22 5.90
C LYS A 76 3.00 12.70 6.28
N LYS A 77 3.98 13.46 5.78
CA LYS A 77 4.22 14.86 6.20
C LYS A 77 3.29 15.86 5.51
N LYS A 78 2.88 15.57 4.27
CA LYS A 78 2.22 16.56 3.42
C LYS A 78 0.90 16.08 2.84
N TYR A 79 0.91 14.92 2.16
CA TYR A 79 -0.19 14.58 1.27
C TYR A 79 -1.44 14.08 1.98
N LEU A 80 -1.33 13.26 3.03
CA LEU A 80 -2.52 12.68 3.68
C LEU A 80 -3.48 13.75 4.19
N GLN A 81 -2.98 14.78 4.86
CA GLN A 81 -3.82 15.86 5.40
C GLN A 81 -4.41 16.79 4.33
N SER A 82 -3.79 16.86 3.15
CA SER A 82 -4.28 17.70 2.04
C SER A 82 -5.40 17.04 1.23
N ILE A 83 -5.61 15.72 1.37
CA ILE A 83 -6.68 15.00 0.67
C ILE A 83 -8.03 15.36 1.29
N LYS A 84 -8.93 15.94 0.49
CA LYS A 84 -10.29 16.37 0.91
C LYS A 84 -11.41 15.60 0.21
N ILE A 85 -11.07 14.71 -0.72
CA ILE A 85 -12.00 13.87 -1.47
C ILE A 85 -12.37 12.63 -0.66
N PRO A 86 -13.51 11.97 -0.97
CA PRO A 86 -13.87 10.68 -0.39
C PRO A 86 -12.78 9.63 -0.58
N CYS A 87 -12.46 8.86 0.46
CA CYS A 87 -11.41 7.85 0.45
C CYS A 87 -11.87 6.51 1.01
N LEU A 88 -11.55 5.43 0.28
CA LEU A 88 -11.69 4.06 0.75
C LEU A 88 -10.29 3.48 1.03
N VAL A 89 -10.02 3.11 2.28
CA VAL A 89 -8.76 2.46 2.68
C VAL A 89 -9.02 0.98 2.90
N MET A 90 -8.22 0.12 2.28
CA MET A 90 -8.39 -1.34 2.33
C MET A 90 -7.06 -2.01 2.68
N GLN A 91 -7.06 -2.90 3.66
CA GLN A 91 -5.85 -3.59 4.13
C GLN A 91 -6.17 -4.98 4.67
N SER A 92 -5.26 -5.92 4.46
CA SER A 92 -5.29 -7.21 5.13
C SER A 92 -4.64 -7.15 6.52
N LYS A 93 -5.23 -7.84 7.50
CA LYS A 93 -4.64 -8.02 8.82
C LYS A 93 -3.61 -9.15 8.88
N VAL A 94 -3.63 -10.06 7.91
CA VAL A 94 -2.72 -11.23 7.85
C VAL A 94 -1.57 -11.07 6.88
N GLU A 95 -1.39 -9.88 6.30
CA GLU A 95 -0.30 -9.64 5.37
C GLU A 95 1.06 -9.51 6.06
N HIS A 96 2.13 -9.81 5.30
CA HIS A 96 3.50 -9.83 5.81
C HIS A 96 4.45 -8.84 5.09
N THR A 97 3.93 -7.94 4.25
CA THR A 97 4.71 -6.93 3.53
C THR A 97 4.57 -5.56 4.18
N VAL A 98 3.33 -5.15 4.40
CA VAL A 98 2.95 -3.88 5.00
C VAL A 98 2.26 -4.15 6.33
N LYS A 99 2.65 -3.46 7.39
CA LYS A 99 2.01 -3.63 8.70
C LYS A 99 0.58 -3.10 8.67
N PRO A 100 -0.40 -3.78 9.30
CA PRO A 100 -1.79 -3.30 9.39
C PRO A 100 -1.91 -1.87 9.94
N ALA A 101 -1.01 -1.47 10.85
CA ALA A 101 -0.91 -0.11 11.35
C ALA A 101 -0.78 0.97 10.24
N SER A 102 -0.39 0.58 9.01
CA SER A 102 -0.33 1.52 7.87
C SER A 102 -1.70 2.02 7.46
N ALA A 103 -2.68 1.13 7.35
CA ALA A 103 -4.05 1.51 6.97
C ALA A 103 -4.71 2.36 8.05
N GLN A 104 -4.51 2.00 9.32
CA GLN A 104 -5.00 2.82 10.43
C GLN A 104 -4.37 4.21 10.41
N TYR A 105 -3.05 4.30 10.24
CA TYR A 105 -2.35 5.59 10.13
C TYR A 105 -2.90 6.44 8.98
N ILE A 106 -3.08 5.84 7.79
CA ILE A 106 -3.65 6.55 6.63
C ILE A 106 -5.05 7.07 6.98
N TYR A 107 -5.91 6.19 7.48
CA TYR A 107 -7.28 6.55 7.84
C TYR A 107 -7.32 7.71 8.83
N ASP A 108 -6.52 7.67 9.90
CA ASP A 108 -6.50 8.68 10.94
C ASP A 108 -5.99 10.05 10.44
N HIS A 109 -5.06 10.04 9.45
CA HIS A 109 -4.41 11.26 8.96
C HIS A 109 -4.96 11.81 7.63
N LEU A 110 -5.93 11.12 6.99
CA LEU A 110 -6.65 11.69 5.86
C LEU A 110 -7.39 12.96 6.26
N GLY A 111 -7.19 14.03 5.48
CA GLY A 111 -7.80 15.33 5.74
C GLY A 111 -9.28 15.45 5.38
N THR A 112 -9.92 14.38 4.94
CA THR A 112 -11.35 14.27 4.67
C THR A 112 -12.08 13.60 5.83
N ALA A 113 -13.33 13.98 6.06
CA ALA A 113 -14.25 13.27 6.96
C ALA A 113 -14.95 12.09 6.27
N ASP A 114 -15.10 12.17 4.93
CA ASP A 114 -15.68 11.10 4.11
C ASP A 114 -14.64 10.05 3.81
N LYS A 115 -14.50 9.09 4.71
CA LYS A 115 -13.51 8.02 4.62
C LYS A 115 -14.03 6.72 5.21
N LYS A 116 -13.74 5.61 4.52
CA LYS A 116 -14.10 4.25 4.96
C LYS A 116 -12.81 3.43 5.13
N LEU A 117 -12.76 2.54 6.15
CA LEU A 117 -11.66 1.61 6.37
C LEU A 117 -12.21 0.18 6.37
N VAL A 118 -11.69 -0.66 5.47
CA VAL A 118 -12.10 -2.05 5.31
C VAL A 118 -10.92 -2.98 5.60
N TRP A 119 -11.16 -3.97 6.45
CA TRP A 119 -10.20 -4.99 6.83
C TRP A 119 -10.52 -6.33 6.19
N TYR A 120 -9.46 -7.00 5.71
CA TYR A 120 -9.50 -8.35 5.18
C TYR A 120 -8.73 -9.31 6.07
N HIS A 121 -9.16 -10.57 6.13
CA HIS A 121 -8.61 -11.55 7.06
C HIS A 121 -8.07 -12.82 6.41
N HIS A 122 -8.35 -13.02 5.12
CA HIS A 122 -7.99 -14.24 4.38
C HIS A 122 -7.15 -13.96 3.13
N SER A 123 -6.78 -12.71 2.90
CA SER A 123 -5.96 -12.28 1.76
C SER A 123 -4.60 -11.74 2.24
N GLY A 124 -3.56 -11.89 1.41
CA GLY A 124 -2.24 -11.31 1.63
C GLY A 124 -2.13 -9.86 1.14
N HIS A 125 -0.91 -9.49 0.71
CA HIS A 125 -0.59 -8.12 0.31
C HIS A 125 -1.33 -7.63 -0.94
N ILE A 126 -1.51 -8.50 -1.92
CA ILE A 126 -2.16 -8.13 -3.19
C ILE A 126 -3.64 -8.51 -3.12
N LEU A 127 -4.44 -7.69 -2.46
CA LEU A 127 -5.87 -7.92 -2.23
C LEU A 127 -6.65 -8.26 -3.51
N THR A 128 -6.28 -7.64 -4.64
CA THR A 128 -6.94 -7.85 -5.94
C THR A 128 -6.58 -9.16 -6.65
N LEU A 129 -5.66 -9.94 -6.09
CA LEU A 129 -5.23 -11.23 -6.65
C LEU A 129 -5.36 -12.39 -5.65
N ASP A 130 -6.01 -12.18 -4.52
CA ASP A 130 -6.08 -13.18 -3.45
C ASP A 130 -7.54 -13.57 -3.13
N ASN A 131 -7.74 -14.35 -2.08
CA ASN A 131 -8.98 -15.05 -1.75
C ASN A 131 -10.23 -14.16 -1.71
N GLU A 132 -10.09 -12.92 -1.23
CA GLU A 132 -11.21 -11.98 -1.06
C GLU A 132 -11.31 -10.97 -2.21
N ARG A 133 -10.65 -11.21 -3.35
CA ARG A 133 -10.55 -10.26 -4.48
C ARG A 133 -11.91 -9.79 -5.01
N ASP A 134 -12.89 -10.69 -5.07
CA ASP A 134 -14.19 -10.37 -5.65
C ASP A 134 -14.96 -9.39 -4.74
N ASP A 135 -14.87 -9.57 -3.41
CA ASP A 135 -15.39 -8.61 -2.43
C ASP A 135 -14.62 -7.28 -2.47
N VAL A 136 -13.30 -7.32 -2.68
CA VAL A 136 -12.49 -6.09 -2.88
C VAL A 136 -12.99 -5.29 -4.08
N PHE A 137 -13.20 -5.93 -5.23
CA PHE A 137 -13.71 -5.27 -6.42
C PHE A 137 -15.13 -4.75 -6.24
N GLN A 138 -16.00 -5.53 -5.60
CA GLN A 138 -17.37 -5.11 -5.32
C GLN A 138 -17.41 -3.86 -4.45
N LYS A 139 -16.65 -3.83 -3.36
CA LYS A 139 -16.59 -2.66 -2.47
C LYS A 139 -15.98 -1.43 -3.13
N ILE A 140 -14.98 -1.59 -4.00
CA ILE A 140 -14.44 -0.49 -4.77
C ILE A 140 -15.50 0.05 -5.73
N TYR A 141 -16.21 -0.84 -6.44
CA TYR A 141 -17.27 -0.44 -7.36
C TYR A 141 -18.38 0.34 -6.64
N GLU A 142 -18.91 -0.22 -5.55
CA GLU A 142 -19.94 0.44 -4.73
C GLU A 142 -19.48 1.84 -4.29
N PHE A 143 -18.27 1.95 -3.74
CA PHE A 143 -17.70 3.21 -3.30
C PHE A 143 -17.56 4.24 -4.44
N LEU A 144 -17.21 3.81 -5.63
CA LEU A 144 -17.07 4.71 -6.78
C LEU A 144 -18.42 5.19 -7.32
N MET A 145 -19.48 4.37 -7.17
CA MET A 145 -20.82 4.65 -7.69
C MET A 145 -21.71 5.43 -6.70
N GLU A 146 -21.37 5.46 -5.39
CA GLU A 146 -21.99 6.35 -4.41
C GLU A 146 -21.77 7.83 -4.78
#